data_128fe0cf99a04db9bc92b33087b17309
#
_entry.id   128fe0cf99a04db9bc92b33087b17309
#
_cell.length_a   1.000
_cell.length_b   1.000
_cell.length_c   1.000
_cell.angle_alpha   90.00
_cell.angle_beta   90.00
_cell.angle_gamma   90.00
#
_symmetry.space_group_name_H-M   'P 1'
#
loop_
_entity.id
_entity.type
_entity.pdbx_description
1 polymer ?
#
loop_
_entity_poly.entity_id
_entity_poly.type
_entity_poly.pdbx_seq_one_letter_code
_entity_poly.pdbx_strand_id
1 'polypeptide(L)'
;MAVYAIGDIQGCWREFKALLKKLRLKDSDELWLAGDLINRGPDSLKVLRKLRAMDQQVHIVLGNHDLHFLAIVFGGHNAGAKDTFAELLGADDVEDLANWLRKQKLLHRNYGHVMTHAGLPGC
;
A
#
# COMPACT_ATOMS: atom_id res chain seq x y z
N MET A 1 -16.03 -2.48 16.47
CA MET A 1 -14.75 -2.34 15.71
C MET A 1 -14.54 -3.60 14.87
N ALA A 2 -14.32 -3.42 13.60
CA ALA A 2 -14.06 -4.52 12.67
C ALA A 2 -12.66 -4.36 12.05
N VAL A 3 -12.02 -5.49 11.73
CA VAL A 3 -10.73 -5.53 11.04
C VAL A 3 -10.92 -6.24 9.71
N TYR A 4 -10.53 -5.58 8.63
CA TYR A 4 -10.61 -6.14 7.28
C TYR A 4 -9.20 -6.29 6.72
N ALA A 5 -8.87 -7.46 6.19
CA ALA A 5 -7.58 -7.73 5.56
C ALA A 5 -7.75 -7.74 4.04
N ILE A 6 -6.89 -7.00 3.35
CA ILE A 6 -6.92 -6.86 1.89
C ILE A 6 -5.51 -7.12 1.36
N GLY A 7 -5.39 -7.94 0.32
CA GLY A 7 -4.13 -8.17 -0.37
C GLY A 7 -4.12 -7.56 -1.76
N ASP A 8 -2.91 -7.29 -2.28
CA ASP A 8 -2.63 -7.02 -3.69
C ASP A 8 -3.57 -6.01 -4.37
N ILE A 9 -3.63 -4.78 -3.84
CA ILE A 9 -4.40 -3.69 -4.48
C ILE A 9 -3.79 -3.35 -5.85
N GLN A 10 -2.47 -3.30 -5.95
CA GLN A 10 -1.70 -3.15 -7.18
C GLN A 10 -2.17 -1.99 -8.09
N GLY A 11 -2.43 -0.82 -7.49
CA GLY A 11 -2.84 0.36 -8.25
C GLY A 11 -4.24 0.30 -8.84
N CYS A 12 -5.05 -0.68 -8.45
CA CYS A 12 -6.41 -0.85 -8.94
C CYS A 12 -7.39 0.00 -8.14
N TRP A 13 -7.33 1.31 -8.36
CA TRP A 13 -8.11 2.29 -7.61
C TRP A 13 -9.62 2.07 -7.72
N ARG A 14 -10.10 1.79 -8.92
CA ARG A 14 -11.53 1.61 -9.16
C ARG A 14 -12.10 0.48 -8.31
N GLU A 15 -11.43 -0.64 -8.28
CA GLU A 15 -11.84 -1.83 -7.51
C GLU A 15 -11.68 -1.57 -6.01
N PHE A 16 -10.59 -0.93 -5.60
CA PHE A 16 -10.37 -0.59 -4.20
C PHE A 16 -11.42 0.39 -3.68
N LYS A 17 -11.73 1.43 -4.45
CA LYS A 17 -12.78 2.39 -4.11
C LYS A 17 -14.13 1.72 -3.96
N ALA A 18 -14.48 0.81 -4.87
CA ALA A 18 -15.73 0.08 -4.80
C ALA A 18 -15.80 -0.81 -3.55
N LEU A 19 -14.68 -1.45 -3.20
CA LEU A 19 -14.60 -2.27 -1.99
C LEU A 19 -14.79 -1.43 -0.72
N LEU A 20 -14.10 -0.28 -0.63
CA LEU A 20 -14.26 0.62 0.53
C LEU A 20 -15.70 1.06 0.70
N LYS A 21 -16.38 1.40 -0.39
CA LYS A 21 -17.78 1.79 -0.35
C LYS A 21 -18.67 0.66 0.15
N LYS A 22 -18.38 -0.57 -0.28
CA LYS A 22 -19.14 -1.76 0.12
C LYS A 22 -18.94 -2.10 1.60
N LEU A 23 -17.73 -1.89 2.12
CA LEU A 23 -17.41 -2.19 3.52
C LEU A 23 -18.05 -1.23 4.50
N ARG A 24 -18.37 -0.01 4.08
CA ARG A 24 -18.97 1.04 4.94
C ARG A 24 -18.19 1.23 6.24
N LEU A 25 -16.88 1.49 6.11
CA LEU A 25 -15.98 1.61 7.26
C LEU A 25 -16.44 2.70 8.22
N LYS A 26 -16.38 2.38 9.50
CA LYS A 26 -16.55 3.33 10.60
C LYS A 26 -15.17 3.81 11.06
N ASP A 27 -15.12 4.92 11.81
CA ASP A 27 -13.86 5.46 12.30
C ASP A 27 -13.08 4.48 13.19
N SER A 28 -13.77 3.57 13.85
CA SER A 28 -13.16 2.56 14.72
C SER A 28 -12.73 1.29 13.97
N ASP A 29 -13.05 1.17 12.69
CA ASP A 29 -12.68 0.01 11.89
C ASP A 29 -11.25 0.13 11.38
N GLU A 30 -10.57 -1.00 11.16
CA GLU A 30 -9.21 -1.07 10.67
C GLU A 30 -9.12 -1.81 9.35
N LEU A 31 -8.21 -1.34 8.49
CA LEU A 31 -7.80 -2.06 7.29
C LEU A 31 -6.38 -2.57 7.47
N TRP A 32 -6.19 -3.86 7.26
CA TRP A 32 -4.87 -4.49 7.23
C TRP A 32 -4.52 -4.81 5.78
N LEU A 33 -3.46 -4.19 5.28
CA LEU A 33 -3.07 -4.29 3.88
C LEU A 33 -1.76 -5.08 3.77
N ALA A 34 -1.81 -6.19 3.07
CA ALA A 34 -0.72 -7.17 3.03
C ALA A 34 0.35 -6.86 1.97
N GLY A 35 0.46 -5.60 1.55
CA GLY A 35 1.49 -5.17 0.61
C GLY A 35 1.06 -5.19 -0.85
N ASP A 36 2.00 -4.85 -1.73
CA ASP A 36 1.75 -4.66 -3.15
C ASP A 36 0.57 -3.72 -3.42
N LEU A 37 0.64 -2.54 -2.80
CA LEU A 37 -0.40 -1.53 -2.91
C LEU A 37 -0.44 -0.90 -4.30
N ILE A 38 0.70 -0.88 -4.96
CA ILE A 38 0.96 -0.11 -6.18
C ILE A 38 1.59 -1.00 -7.24
N ASN A 39 1.75 -0.44 -8.43
CA ASN A 39 2.24 -1.11 -9.64
C ASN A 39 1.16 -1.98 -10.30
N ARG A 40 1.40 -2.40 -11.52
CA ARG A 40 0.51 -3.20 -12.38
C ARG A 40 -0.76 -2.46 -12.81
N GLY A 41 -1.59 -2.00 -11.87
CA GLY A 41 -2.78 -1.22 -12.20
C GLY A 41 -2.45 0.23 -12.55
N PRO A 42 -3.43 0.98 -13.10
CA PRO A 42 -3.16 2.31 -13.67
C PRO A 42 -3.13 3.46 -12.65
N ASP A 43 -3.56 3.25 -11.42
CA ASP A 43 -3.86 4.35 -10.51
C ASP A 43 -3.12 4.26 -9.18
N SER A 44 -1.82 3.92 -9.21
CA SER A 44 -0.99 3.85 -8.01
C SER A 44 -1.01 5.13 -7.19
N LEU A 45 -1.00 6.30 -7.84
CA LEU A 45 -1.05 7.59 -7.17
C LEU A 45 -2.33 7.76 -6.36
N LYS A 46 -3.47 7.45 -6.95
CA LYS A 46 -4.77 7.56 -6.27
C LYS A 46 -4.86 6.62 -5.06
N VAL A 47 -4.34 5.40 -5.21
CA VAL A 47 -4.31 4.43 -4.12
C VAL A 47 -3.48 4.96 -2.95
N LEU A 48 -2.26 5.42 -3.19
CA LEU A 48 -1.39 5.92 -2.13
C LEU A 48 -1.96 7.16 -1.44
N ARG A 49 -2.51 8.09 -2.20
CA ARG A 49 -3.14 9.29 -1.63
C ARG A 49 -4.31 8.95 -0.71
N LYS A 50 -5.15 8.00 -1.14
CA LYS A 50 -6.28 7.55 -0.31
C LYS A 50 -5.80 6.88 0.97
N LEU A 51 -4.84 5.98 0.88
CA LEU A 51 -4.33 5.27 2.05
C LEU A 51 -3.65 6.22 3.03
N ARG A 52 -2.89 7.18 2.54
CA ARG A 52 -2.30 8.20 3.39
C ARG A 52 -3.36 9.01 4.13
N ALA A 53 -4.45 9.35 3.46
CA ALA A 53 -5.56 10.07 4.09
C ALA A 53 -6.24 9.24 5.18
N MET A 54 -6.14 7.91 5.11
CA MET A 54 -6.69 6.97 6.08
C MET A 54 -5.63 6.45 7.07
N ASP A 55 -4.51 7.14 7.23
CA ASP A 55 -3.34 6.64 7.99
C ASP A 55 -3.68 6.07 9.36
N GLN A 56 -4.63 6.68 10.07
CA GLN A 56 -5.02 6.21 11.40
C GLN A 56 -5.80 4.89 11.40
N GLN A 57 -6.37 4.53 10.26
CA GLN A 57 -7.19 3.31 10.13
C GLN A 57 -6.48 2.17 9.42
N VAL A 58 -5.34 2.45 8.78
CA VAL A 58 -4.66 1.46 7.95
C VAL A 58 -3.40 0.95 8.64
N HIS A 59 -3.18 -0.36 8.50
CA HIS A 59 -1.93 -1.01 8.90
C HIS A 59 -1.39 -1.71 7.66
N ILE A 60 -0.25 -1.20 7.17
CA ILE A 60 0.32 -1.62 5.89
C ILE A 60 1.58 -2.42 6.15
N VAL A 61 1.68 -3.56 5.50
CA VAL A 61 2.92 -4.34 5.38
C VAL A 61 3.44 -4.14 3.96
N LEU A 62 4.71 -3.77 3.83
CA LEU A 62 5.31 -3.49 2.53
C LEU A 62 5.50 -4.79 1.73
N GLY A 63 5.09 -4.76 0.48
CA GLY A 63 5.31 -5.84 -0.47
C GLY A 63 6.45 -5.53 -1.44
N ASN A 64 6.74 -6.45 -2.35
CA ASN A 64 7.84 -6.31 -3.30
C ASN A 64 7.71 -5.08 -4.19
N HIS A 65 6.50 -4.79 -4.67
CA HIS A 65 6.27 -3.62 -5.53
C HIS A 65 6.43 -2.32 -4.78
N ASP A 66 6.01 -2.29 -3.51
CA ASP A 66 6.16 -1.12 -2.65
C ASP A 66 7.65 -0.83 -2.40
N LEU A 67 8.42 -1.87 -2.09
CA LEU A 67 9.86 -1.76 -1.89
C LEU A 67 10.60 -1.35 -3.17
N HIS A 68 10.15 -1.85 -4.31
CA HIS A 68 10.70 -1.46 -5.61
C HIS A 68 10.50 0.02 -5.90
N PHE A 69 9.30 0.53 -5.64
CA PHE A 69 9.00 1.96 -5.77
C PHE A 69 9.93 2.80 -4.87
N LEU A 70 10.09 2.40 -3.60
CA LEU A 70 10.97 3.11 -2.67
C LEU A 70 12.43 3.08 -3.13
N ALA A 71 12.88 1.97 -3.72
CA ALA A 71 14.23 1.87 -4.29
C ALA A 71 14.42 2.84 -5.48
N ILE A 72 13.40 3.06 -6.27
CA ILE A 72 13.44 4.05 -7.36
C ILE A 72 13.58 5.46 -6.79
N VAL A 73 12.76 5.82 -5.81
CA VAL A 73 12.74 7.18 -5.25
C VAL A 73 14.02 7.49 -4.46
N PHE A 74 14.46 6.59 -3.60
CA PHE A 74 15.55 6.84 -2.66
C PHE A 74 16.87 6.18 -3.04
N GLY A 75 16.82 5.07 -3.77
CA GLY A 75 17.99 4.28 -4.08
C GLY A 75 18.56 4.47 -5.47
N GLY A 76 17.99 5.35 -6.29
CA GLY A 76 18.47 5.62 -7.65
C GLY A 76 18.23 4.49 -8.66
N HIS A 77 17.38 3.52 -8.34
CA HIS A 77 16.97 2.49 -9.27
C HIS A 77 16.07 3.06 -10.35
N ASN A 78 16.03 2.44 -11.51
CA ASN A 78 15.18 2.85 -12.61
C ASN A 78 13.91 2.00 -12.67
N ALA A 79 12.81 2.61 -13.09
CA ALA A 79 11.58 1.87 -13.35
C ALA A 79 11.79 0.93 -14.55
N GLY A 80 11.26 -0.28 -14.45
CA GLY A 80 11.30 -1.26 -15.53
C GLY A 80 10.21 -1.00 -16.58
N ALA A 81 10.31 -1.70 -17.71
CA ALA A 81 9.35 -1.54 -18.80
C ALA A 81 7.92 -1.93 -18.43
N LYS A 82 7.76 -2.80 -17.45
CA LYS A 82 6.45 -3.27 -16.97
C LYS A 82 5.91 -2.47 -15.79
N ASP A 83 6.67 -1.52 -15.26
CA ASP A 83 6.24 -0.72 -14.13
C ASP A 83 5.25 0.35 -14.55
N THR A 84 4.24 0.59 -13.71
CA THR A 84 3.19 1.56 -13.95
C THR A 84 3.26 2.73 -12.97
N PHE A 85 4.49 3.23 -12.74
CA PHE A 85 4.76 4.29 -11.76
C PHE A 85 4.84 5.69 -12.36
N ALA A 86 4.66 5.86 -13.68
CA ALA A 86 4.95 7.14 -14.34
C ALA A 86 4.18 8.31 -13.70
N GLU A 87 2.88 8.16 -13.49
CA GLU A 87 2.05 9.21 -12.88
C GLU A 87 2.49 9.48 -11.44
N LEU A 88 2.76 8.41 -10.68
CA LEU A 88 3.19 8.52 -9.28
C LEU A 88 4.54 9.22 -9.17
N LEU A 89 5.51 8.83 -9.99
CA LEU A 89 6.85 9.43 -9.97
C LEU A 89 6.84 10.89 -10.42
N GLY A 90 5.89 11.28 -11.26
CA GLY A 90 5.73 12.65 -11.71
C GLY A 90 4.87 13.53 -10.81
N ALA A 91 4.31 13.00 -9.72
CA ALA A 91 3.42 13.75 -8.84
C ALA A 91 4.20 14.75 -7.97
N ASP A 92 3.58 15.90 -7.68
CA ASP A 92 4.19 16.94 -6.84
C ASP A 92 4.46 16.44 -5.41
N ASP A 93 3.64 15.52 -4.91
CA ASP A 93 3.73 14.98 -3.56
C ASP A 93 4.40 13.60 -3.48
N VAL A 94 5.12 13.20 -4.54
CA VAL A 94 5.73 11.86 -4.58
C VAL A 94 6.70 11.63 -3.42
N GLU A 95 7.51 12.63 -3.06
CA GLU A 95 8.45 12.48 -1.95
C GLU A 95 7.74 12.33 -0.61
N ASP A 96 6.66 13.08 -0.40
CA ASP A 96 5.86 12.97 0.82
C ASP A 96 5.19 11.60 0.93
N LEU A 97 4.65 11.10 -0.19
CA LEU A 97 4.05 9.77 -0.24
C LEU A 97 5.10 8.68 -0.01
N ALA A 98 6.27 8.80 -0.62
CA ALA A 98 7.35 7.84 -0.43
C ALA A 98 7.88 7.86 1.01
N ASN A 99 8.03 9.03 1.62
CA ASN A 99 8.44 9.15 3.01
C ASN A 99 7.42 8.53 3.97
N TRP A 100 6.14 8.71 3.70
CA TRP A 100 5.08 8.07 4.46
C TRP A 100 5.13 6.54 4.28
N LEU A 101 5.26 6.06 3.05
CA LEU A 101 5.24 4.63 2.73
C LEU A 101 6.42 3.89 3.35
N ARG A 102 7.63 4.45 3.30
CA ARG A 102 8.83 3.78 3.86
C ARG A 102 8.78 3.57 5.38
N LYS A 103 7.91 4.29 6.06
CA LYS A 103 7.72 4.13 7.51
C LYS A 103 6.76 2.99 7.85
N GLN A 104 6.15 2.38 6.86
CA GLN A 104 5.24 1.27 7.08
C GLN A 104 6.01 0.01 7.47
N LYS A 105 5.28 -1.02 7.85
CA LYS A 105 5.84 -2.20 8.52
C LYS A 105 6.26 -3.27 7.51
N LEU A 106 7.16 -4.15 7.92
CA LEU A 106 7.41 -5.42 7.22
C LEU A 106 6.58 -6.55 7.82
N LEU A 107 6.10 -6.35 9.03
CA LEU A 107 5.23 -7.29 9.74
C LEU A 107 4.30 -6.49 10.63
N HIS A 108 3.03 -6.86 10.65
CA HIS A 108 2.05 -6.29 11.59
C HIS A 108 1.46 -7.38 12.46
N ARG A 109 1.40 -7.13 13.76
CA ARG A 109 0.88 -8.10 14.73
C ARG A 109 -0.05 -7.39 15.69
N ASN A 110 -1.29 -7.88 15.78
CA ASN A 110 -2.26 -7.42 16.75
C ASN A 110 -3.41 -8.43 16.87
N TYR A 111 -4.16 -8.36 17.95
CA TYR A 111 -5.34 -9.20 18.17
C TYR A 111 -5.05 -10.71 18.02
N GLY A 112 -3.82 -11.15 18.33
CA GLY A 112 -3.43 -12.55 18.17
C GLY A 112 -3.14 -12.98 16.75
N HIS A 113 -3.13 -12.05 15.80
CA HIS A 113 -2.86 -12.31 14.38
C HIS A 113 -1.58 -11.63 13.92
N VAL A 114 -0.91 -12.24 12.95
CA VAL A 114 0.30 -11.71 12.32
C VAL A 114 0.05 -11.58 10.82
N MET A 115 0.40 -10.41 10.26
CA MET A 115 0.30 -10.17 8.83
C MET A 115 1.68 -9.88 8.24
N THR A 116 2.03 -10.60 7.19
CA THR A 116 3.23 -10.36 6.37
C THR A 116 2.83 -10.44 4.90
N HIS A 117 3.67 -9.89 4.00
CA HIS A 117 3.39 -10.00 2.57
C HIS A 117 3.68 -11.39 2.02
N ALA A 118 4.87 -11.92 2.29
CA ALA A 118 5.37 -13.16 1.68
C ALA A 118 5.56 -14.30 2.68
N GLY A 119 4.96 -14.19 3.87
CA GLY A 119 5.16 -15.15 4.94
C GLY A 119 6.32 -14.78 5.84
N LEU A 120 6.51 -15.55 6.91
CA LEU A 120 7.58 -15.31 7.87
C LEU A 120 8.90 -15.87 7.35
N PRO A 121 10.05 -15.23 7.66
CA PRO A 121 11.35 -15.79 7.32
C PRO A 121 11.51 -17.21 7.86
N GLY A 122 12.00 -18.11 7.04
CA GLY A 122 12.22 -19.50 7.42
C GLY A 122 11.02 -20.42 7.26
N CYS A 123 9.90 -19.88 6.82
CA CYS A 123 8.71 -20.70 6.55
C CYS A 123 8.67 -21.23 5.12
#